data_f398e0506dcfcf0d993c5100ed08b94a
#
_entry.id   f398e0506dcfcf0d993c5100ed08b94a
#
_cell.length_a   1.000
_cell.length_b   1.000
_cell.length_c   1.000
_cell.angle_alpha   90.00
_cell.angle_beta   90.00
_cell.angle_gamma   90.00
#
_symmetry.space_group_name_H-M   'P 1'
#
loop_
_entity.id
_entity.type
_entity.pdbx_description
1 polymer ?
#
loop_
_entity_poly.entity_id
_entity_poly.type
_entity_poly.pdbx_seq_one_letter_code
_entity_poly.pdbx_strand_id
1 'polypeptide(L)'
;MRLYIDPGTGSMLFAILIGAIGVARFVLKGVFVKLKFLFTGGRQTDTGDDSIPLVIFSDDKRYWQTFEPVIRELDSRSFDVRYMTASPDDPALQSAYPHLHAEFIGKGNKAFARLNFVKAELLLATTPGLDVYQWKRSRDVRYYVHLPHAANDATTSYRSFGLDFFDAVLLSGEYQETAMRKLEQLRHEPQKEAVIVGIPYMDEMVRRLESCPALPPHPRTVLVAPTWGASSIFNKYGTAFIDALIHTGYRIILRPHPQSFTADRELMDTLMSAYPDSDQLEWNRDPDNFEVLRRSDIMISDYSGVIFDFALVFDKPVICADTEMSVDPLDAWWLGEPLWTISALPRIGPRLTADQIGNLKALIDSALDDPSYTESRHEVRRETWAYPGEGAVRTADYLIAKYEELTRADQTSAGQANP
;
A
#
# COMPACT_ATOMS: atom_id res chain seq x y z
N MET A 1 64.78 9.20 0.99
CA MET A 1 63.89 8.46 0.09
C MET A 1 62.52 9.14 0.17
N ARG A 2 62.14 9.93 -0.82
CA ARG A 2 60.80 10.59 -0.86
C ARG A 2 59.84 9.59 -1.49
N LEU A 3 58.87 9.11 -0.73
CA LEU A 3 57.74 8.32 -1.25
C LEU A 3 56.88 9.24 -2.11
N TYR A 4 56.93 9.08 -3.40
CA TYR A 4 56.04 9.73 -4.34
C TYR A 4 54.74 8.88 -4.46
N ILE A 5 53.65 9.40 -3.95
CA ILE A 5 52.32 8.78 -4.15
C ILE A 5 51.76 9.42 -5.40
N ASP A 6 51.53 8.61 -6.43
CA ASP A 6 50.85 9.01 -7.67
C ASP A 6 49.44 9.52 -7.36
N PRO A 7 48.99 10.66 -7.96
CA PRO A 7 47.70 11.25 -7.71
C PRO A 7 46.51 10.29 -7.94
N GLY A 8 46.64 9.33 -8.85
CA GLY A 8 45.61 8.30 -9.12
C GLY A 8 45.49 7.30 -7.98
N THR A 9 46.62 6.85 -7.43
CA THR A 9 46.67 5.91 -6.28
C THR A 9 46.18 6.59 -5.00
N GLY A 10 46.46 7.89 -4.82
CA GLY A 10 45.97 8.68 -3.69
C GLY A 10 44.44 8.83 -3.69
N SER A 11 43.84 9.08 -4.86
CA SER A 11 42.41 9.23 -4.97
C SER A 11 41.67 7.88 -4.76
N MET A 12 42.24 6.77 -5.22
CA MET A 12 41.68 5.44 -5.03
C MET A 12 41.73 5.00 -3.55
N LEU A 13 42.87 5.26 -2.87
CA LEU A 13 42.99 5.01 -1.42
C LEU A 13 42.01 5.87 -0.61
N PHE A 14 41.81 7.13 -1.01
CA PHE A 14 40.85 8.03 -0.36
C PHE A 14 39.42 7.56 -0.55
N ALA A 15 39.05 7.10 -1.74
CA ALA A 15 37.69 6.52 -2.01
C ALA A 15 37.46 5.25 -1.20
N ILE A 16 38.47 4.36 -1.10
CA ILE A 16 38.38 3.14 -0.28
C ILE A 16 38.24 3.49 1.21
N LEU A 17 38.99 4.50 1.68
CA LEU A 17 38.93 4.95 3.07
C LEU A 17 37.55 5.54 3.41
N ILE A 18 36.98 6.38 2.52
CA ILE A 18 35.64 6.94 2.69
C ILE A 18 34.59 5.82 2.69
N GLY A 19 34.70 4.85 1.76
CA GLY A 19 33.85 3.68 1.73
C GLY A 19 33.93 2.87 3.02
N ALA A 20 35.13 2.58 3.51
CA ALA A 20 35.35 1.86 4.77
C ALA A 20 34.78 2.62 5.99
N ILE A 21 34.97 3.95 6.04
CA ILE A 21 34.39 4.81 7.09
C ILE A 21 32.86 4.81 7.01
N GLY A 22 32.29 4.85 5.80
CA GLY A 22 30.83 4.75 5.58
C GLY A 22 30.26 3.45 6.09
N VAL A 23 30.88 2.32 5.74
CA VAL A 23 30.49 0.98 6.21
C VAL A 23 30.68 0.86 7.73
N ALA A 24 31.81 1.29 8.26
CA ALA A 24 32.07 1.27 9.70
C ALA A 24 31.06 2.13 10.48
N ARG A 25 30.73 3.32 9.98
CA ARG A 25 29.69 4.18 10.58
C ARG A 25 28.31 3.54 10.54
N PHE A 26 27.98 2.85 9.46
CA PHE A 26 26.71 2.13 9.33
C PHE A 26 26.63 0.96 10.32
N VAL A 27 27.67 0.14 10.40
CA VAL A 27 27.76 -0.98 11.35
C VAL A 27 27.77 -0.49 12.81
N LEU A 28 28.58 0.53 13.12
CA LEU A 28 28.65 1.14 14.46
C LEU A 28 27.32 1.77 14.87
N LYS A 29 26.61 2.42 13.92
CA LYS A 29 25.27 2.97 14.18
C LYS A 29 24.27 1.86 14.51
N GLY A 30 24.34 0.73 13.82
CA GLY A 30 23.50 -0.45 14.11
C GLY A 30 23.80 -1.05 15.50
N VAL A 31 25.09 -1.20 15.83
CA VAL A 31 25.54 -1.68 17.15
C VAL A 31 25.18 -0.68 18.26
N PHE A 32 25.35 0.64 18.01
CA PHE A 32 25.02 1.68 18.98
C PHE A 32 23.51 1.76 19.25
N VAL A 33 22.68 1.59 18.23
CA VAL A 33 21.21 1.50 18.38
C VAL A 33 20.84 0.28 19.20
N LYS A 34 21.45 -0.89 18.94
CA LYS A 34 21.24 -2.10 19.74
C LYS A 34 21.69 -1.94 21.19
N LEU A 35 22.88 -1.36 21.41
CA LEU A 35 23.41 -1.08 22.76
C LEU A 35 22.55 -0.01 23.49
N LYS A 36 22.18 1.06 22.80
CA LYS A 36 21.31 2.09 23.39
C LYS A 36 19.95 1.52 23.75
N PHE A 37 19.37 0.62 22.95
CA PHE A 37 18.13 -0.09 23.25
C PHE A 37 18.29 -0.99 24.50
N LEU A 38 19.41 -1.69 24.60
CA LEU A 38 19.75 -2.51 25.79
C LEU A 38 19.98 -1.65 27.04
N PHE A 39 20.63 -0.47 26.92
CA PHE A 39 20.94 0.39 28.07
C PHE A 39 19.84 1.41 28.43
N THR A 40 18.95 1.78 27.51
CA THR A 40 17.82 2.68 27.81
C THR A 40 16.58 1.91 28.28
N GLY A 41 16.79 0.62 28.69
CA GLY A 41 15.69 -0.19 29.21
C GLY A 41 14.50 -0.10 28.25
N GLY A 42 14.66 -0.68 27.06
CA GLY A 42 13.46 -1.05 26.33
C GLY A 42 12.60 -1.76 27.36
N ARG A 43 11.60 -1.07 27.91
CA ARG A 43 10.63 -1.74 28.74
C ARG A 43 10.13 -2.89 27.88
N GLN A 44 10.68 -4.09 28.12
CA GLN A 44 9.90 -5.27 27.90
C GLN A 44 8.57 -4.94 28.59
N THR A 45 7.55 -4.73 27.84
CA THR A 45 6.22 -4.90 28.40
C THR A 45 6.27 -6.34 28.84
N ASP A 46 6.33 -6.52 30.16
CA ASP A 46 6.17 -7.79 30.85
C ASP A 46 4.76 -8.29 30.49
N THR A 47 4.64 -8.82 29.30
CA THR A 47 3.57 -9.72 28.95
C THR A 47 4.07 -11.04 29.52
N GLY A 48 3.36 -11.57 30.51
CA GLY A 48 3.63 -12.89 31.04
C GLY A 48 3.95 -13.90 29.94
N ASP A 49 4.40 -15.05 30.28
CA ASP A 49 4.92 -16.14 29.39
C ASP A 49 4.00 -16.50 28.19
N ASP A 50 2.86 -15.81 28.04
CA ASP A 50 1.87 -16.02 27.00
C ASP A 50 2.23 -15.23 25.72
N SER A 51 2.43 -15.94 24.62
CA SER A 51 2.60 -15.36 23.29
C SER A 51 1.35 -14.60 22.87
N ILE A 52 1.51 -13.42 22.25
CA ILE A 52 0.39 -12.63 21.74
C ILE A 52 -0.29 -13.39 20.59
N PRO A 53 -1.61 -13.63 20.62
CA PRO A 53 -2.29 -14.37 19.56
C PRO A 53 -2.09 -13.74 18.18
N LEU A 54 -2.32 -12.44 18.04
CA LEU A 54 -2.19 -11.70 16.81
C LEU A 54 -1.63 -10.30 17.03
N VAL A 55 -0.58 -9.97 16.32
CA VAL A 55 -0.11 -8.60 16.15
C VAL A 55 -0.52 -8.11 14.78
N ILE A 56 -1.13 -6.92 14.69
CA ILE A 56 -1.34 -6.17 13.45
C ILE A 56 -0.32 -5.02 13.44
N PHE A 57 0.48 -4.92 12.39
CA PHE A 57 1.40 -3.81 12.20
C PHE A 57 0.94 -2.87 11.10
N SER A 58 0.89 -1.58 11.41
CA SER A 58 0.61 -0.49 10.47
C SER A 58 1.75 0.53 10.48
N ASP A 59 2.40 0.75 9.34
CA ASP A 59 3.46 1.74 9.19
C ASP A 59 2.93 3.15 8.95
N ASP A 60 1.64 3.30 8.59
CA ASP A 60 0.99 4.60 8.41
C ASP A 60 -0.51 4.53 8.77
N LYS A 61 -1.01 5.58 9.42
CA LYS A 61 -2.42 5.70 9.85
C LYS A 61 -3.46 5.54 8.74
N ARG A 62 -3.06 5.76 7.46
CA ARG A 62 -3.95 5.57 6.30
C ARG A 62 -4.42 4.14 6.16
N TYR A 63 -3.66 3.17 6.67
CA TYR A 63 -4.03 1.75 6.61
C TYR A 63 -5.02 1.32 7.70
N TRP A 64 -5.41 2.22 8.59
CA TRP A 64 -6.50 1.95 9.54
C TRP A 64 -7.76 1.45 8.82
N GLN A 65 -8.12 2.07 7.71
CA GLN A 65 -9.30 1.67 6.91
C GLN A 65 -9.19 0.24 6.33
N THR A 66 -7.98 -0.28 6.16
CA THR A 66 -7.75 -1.67 5.73
C THR A 66 -7.93 -2.65 6.88
N PHE A 67 -7.46 -2.27 8.07
CA PHE A 67 -7.47 -3.16 9.23
C PHE A 67 -8.74 -3.06 10.08
N GLU A 68 -9.37 -1.90 10.17
CA GLU A 68 -10.54 -1.68 11.03
C GLU A 68 -11.68 -2.67 10.78
N PRO A 69 -12.09 -2.98 9.53
CA PRO A 69 -13.13 -3.96 9.29
C PRO A 69 -12.77 -5.36 9.83
N VAL A 70 -11.50 -5.75 9.69
CA VAL A 70 -10.97 -7.03 10.20
C VAL A 70 -10.93 -7.02 11.73
N ILE A 71 -10.48 -5.92 12.33
CA ILE A 71 -10.45 -5.74 13.79
C ILE A 71 -11.86 -5.81 14.37
N ARG A 72 -12.84 -5.14 13.76
CA ARG A 72 -14.25 -5.18 14.17
C ARG A 72 -14.80 -6.60 14.16
N GLU A 73 -14.45 -7.39 13.16
CA GLU A 73 -14.85 -8.78 13.06
C GLU A 73 -14.16 -9.66 14.13
N LEU A 74 -12.86 -9.48 14.36
CA LEU A 74 -12.10 -10.19 15.40
C LEU A 74 -12.62 -9.83 16.80
N ASP A 75 -12.90 -8.55 17.06
CA ASP A 75 -13.46 -8.07 18.34
C ASP A 75 -14.83 -8.67 18.60
N SER A 76 -15.71 -8.78 17.59
CA SER A 76 -17.02 -9.43 17.70
C SER A 76 -16.95 -10.89 18.13
N ARG A 77 -15.80 -11.55 17.86
CA ARG A 77 -15.50 -12.93 18.24
C ARG A 77 -14.66 -13.04 19.52
N SER A 78 -14.46 -11.93 20.22
CA SER A 78 -13.63 -11.86 21.43
C SER A 78 -12.19 -12.36 21.21
N PHE A 79 -11.62 -12.06 20.06
CA PHE A 79 -10.25 -12.44 19.70
C PHE A 79 -9.30 -11.27 19.97
N ASP A 80 -8.33 -11.47 20.86
CA ASP A 80 -7.42 -10.43 21.30
C ASP A 80 -6.39 -10.06 20.21
N VAL A 81 -6.31 -8.77 19.92
CA VAL A 81 -5.43 -8.18 18.90
C VAL A 81 -4.55 -7.11 19.53
N ARG A 82 -3.24 -7.18 19.28
CA ARG A 82 -2.33 -6.07 19.55
C ARG A 82 -2.05 -5.32 18.25
N TYR A 83 -2.47 -4.06 18.20
CA TYR A 83 -2.22 -3.20 17.04
C TYR A 83 -1.02 -2.30 17.29
N MET A 84 0.02 -2.44 16.51
CA MET A 84 1.26 -1.69 16.60
C MET A 84 1.36 -0.71 15.44
N THR A 85 1.33 0.59 15.73
CA THR A 85 1.37 1.62 14.69
C THR A 85 2.65 2.47 14.74
N ALA A 86 3.13 2.88 13.56
CA ALA A 86 4.20 3.85 13.41
C ALA A 86 3.71 5.31 13.31
N SER A 87 2.39 5.53 13.43
CA SER A 87 1.77 6.87 13.41
C SER A 87 1.24 7.25 14.77
N PRO A 88 1.68 8.39 15.38
CA PRO A 88 1.25 8.80 16.72
C PRO A 88 -0.20 9.27 16.77
N ASP A 89 -0.80 9.54 15.65
CA ASP A 89 -2.17 10.01 15.45
C ASP A 89 -3.03 9.00 14.67
N ASP A 90 -2.66 7.72 14.75
CA ASP A 90 -3.45 6.62 14.19
C ASP A 90 -4.80 6.51 14.89
N PRO A 91 -5.93 6.42 14.17
CA PRO A 91 -7.25 6.27 14.76
C PRO A 91 -7.38 5.05 15.68
N ALA A 92 -6.61 3.99 15.45
CA ALA A 92 -6.56 2.82 16.32
C ALA A 92 -6.29 3.15 17.80
N LEU A 93 -5.44 4.17 18.04
CA LEU A 93 -5.06 4.58 19.41
C LEU A 93 -6.21 5.17 20.22
N GLN A 94 -7.31 5.54 19.59
CA GLN A 94 -8.51 6.11 20.19
C GLN A 94 -9.74 5.21 20.02
N SER A 95 -9.58 4.03 19.43
CA SER A 95 -10.67 3.10 19.20
C SER A 95 -11.14 2.48 20.52
N ALA A 96 -12.42 2.09 20.57
CA ALA A 96 -13.07 1.56 21.76
C ALA A 96 -13.37 0.06 21.68
N TYR A 97 -12.68 -0.69 20.80
CA TYR A 97 -12.84 -2.14 20.68
C TYR A 97 -12.27 -2.83 21.92
N PRO A 98 -13.06 -3.62 22.68
CA PRO A 98 -12.62 -4.25 23.93
C PRO A 98 -11.41 -5.18 23.78
N HIS A 99 -11.32 -5.90 22.66
CA HIS A 99 -10.26 -6.87 22.39
C HIS A 99 -9.10 -6.29 21.56
N LEU A 100 -9.06 -4.95 21.36
CA LEU A 100 -7.99 -4.26 20.67
C LEU A 100 -7.06 -3.51 21.62
N HIS A 101 -5.79 -3.88 21.63
CA HIS A 101 -4.75 -3.19 22.38
C HIS A 101 -3.82 -2.43 21.44
N ALA A 102 -4.15 -1.15 21.16
CA ALA A 102 -3.38 -0.33 20.24
C ALA A 102 -2.24 0.43 20.93
N GLU A 103 -1.05 0.43 20.31
CA GLU A 103 0.11 1.17 20.80
C GLU A 103 0.92 1.84 19.69
N PHE A 104 1.41 3.05 19.94
CA PHE A 104 2.38 3.71 19.10
C PHE A 104 3.79 3.21 19.41
N ILE A 105 4.44 2.60 18.43
CA ILE A 105 5.75 1.94 18.58
C ILE A 105 6.94 2.78 18.08
N GLY A 106 6.71 4.02 17.65
CA GLY A 106 7.74 4.91 17.09
C GLY A 106 7.63 5.05 15.58
N LYS A 107 8.34 6.01 15.00
CA LYS A 107 8.33 6.27 13.54
C LYS A 107 9.50 5.60 12.84
N GLY A 108 9.26 5.10 11.62
CA GLY A 108 10.29 4.56 10.73
C GLY A 108 11.15 3.48 11.38
N ASN A 109 12.46 3.61 11.33
CA ASN A 109 13.40 2.60 11.86
C ASN A 109 13.23 2.26 13.35
N LYS A 110 12.60 3.16 14.14
CA LYS A 110 12.30 2.86 15.56
C LYS A 110 11.18 1.83 15.68
N ALA A 111 10.15 1.93 14.83
CA ALA A 111 9.07 0.96 14.77
C ALA A 111 9.62 -0.42 14.37
N PHE A 112 10.37 -0.49 13.28
CA PHE A 112 10.99 -1.75 12.83
C PHE A 112 11.91 -2.37 13.89
N ALA A 113 12.69 -1.55 14.60
CA ALA A 113 13.53 -2.04 15.69
C ALA A 113 12.72 -2.69 16.83
N ARG A 114 11.51 -2.20 17.13
CA ARG A 114 10.61 -2.85 18.12
C ARG A 114 10.01 -4.13 17.58
N LEU A 115 9.56 -4.13 16.32
CA LEU A 115 8.99 -5.33 15.67
C LEU A 115 9.97 -6.51 15.64
N ASN A 116 11.28 -6.26 15.55
CA ASN A 116 12.29 -7.32 15.54
C ASN A 116 12.36 -8.12 16.86
N PHE A 117 11.69 -7.68 17.91
CA PHE A 117 11.65 -8.32 19.23
C PHE A 117 10.23 -8.64 19.72
N VAL A 118 9.24 -8.54 18.83
CA VAL A 118 7.85 -8.92 19.15
C VAL A 118 7.76 -10.42 19.30
N LYS A 119 6.98 -10.90 20.28
CA LYS A 119 6.63 -12.30 20.49
C LYS A 119 5.15 -12.48 20.18
N ALA A 120 4.82 -13.24 19.15
CA ALA A 120 3.44 -13.47 18.72
C ALA A 120 3.29 -14.78 17.96
N GLU A 121 2.09 -15.34 17.97
CA GLU A 121 1.75 -16.47 17.10
C GLU A 121 1.64 -16.01 15.65
N LEU A 122 0.87 -14.93 15.42
CA LEU A 122 0.64 -14.34 14.10
C LEU A 122 1.06 -12.86 14.06
N LEU A 123 1.60 -12.42 12.93
CA LEU A 123 1.77 -11.01 12.63
C LEU A 123 1.17 -10.72 11.24
N LEU A 124 0.13 -9.88 11.22
CA LEU A 124 -0.52 -9.36 10.03
C LEU A 124 0.02 -7.98 9.68
N ALA A 125 0.37 -7.74 8.43
CA ALA A 125 0.77 -6.42 7.95
C ALA A 125 0.37 -6.20 6.49
N THR A 126 0.24 -4.92 6.11
CA THR A 126 0.15 -4.52 4.70
C THR A 126 1.45 -3.90 4.18
N THR A 127 2.44 -3.72 5.05
CA THR A 127 3.77 -3.20 4.71
C THR A 127 4.60 -4.29 4.05
N PRO A 128 5.10 -4.10 2.82
CA PRO A 128 5.97 -5.08 2.16
C PRO A 128 7.43 -4.99 2.67
N GLY A 129 8.28 -5.91 2.23
CA GLY A 129 9.72 -5.85 2.43
C GLY A 129 10.21 -6.41 3.76
N LEU A 130 9.44 -7.32 4.37
CA LEU A 130 9.89 -8.13 5.50
C LEU A 130 11.19 -8.86 5.13
N ASP A 131 12.22 -8.78 5.97
CA ASP A 131 13.59 -9.31 5.79
C ASP A 131 14.38 -8.74 4.60
N VAL A 132 13.75 -7.96 3.72
CA VAL A 132 14.43 -7.31 2.60
C VAL A 132 15.14 -6.04 3.05
N TYR A 133 14.45 -5.19 3.82
CA TYR A 133 14.96 -3.87 4.23
C TYR A 133 15.25 -3.82 5.74
N GLN A 134 14.82 -2.74 6.41
CA GLN A 134 15.06 -2.52 7.84
C GLN A 134 14.18 -3.35 8.76
N TRP A 135 13.02 -3.76 8.26
CA TRP A 135 12.12 -4.65 9.00
C TRP A 135 12.60 -6.10 8.88
N LYS A 136 13.07 -6.64 9.99
CA LYS A 136 13.52 -8.03 10.06
C LYS A 136 12.49 -8.90 10.77
N ARG A 137 12.41 -10.17 10.39
CA ARG A 137 11.58 -11.15 11.10
C ARG A 137 12.04 -11.25 12.55
N SER A 138 11.11 -11.16 13.50
CA SER A 138 11.38 -11.58 14.87
C SER A 138 11.50 -13.10 14.92
N ARG A 139 12.43 -13.60 15.72
CA ARG A 139 12.57 -15.04 15.99
C ARG A 139 11.40 -15.60 16.80
N ASP A 140 10.70 -14.71 17.50
CA ASP A 140 9.62 -15.04 18.42
C ASP A 140 8.23 -14.80 17.81
N VAL A 141 8.13 -14.51 16.50
CA VAL A 141 6.90 -14.50 15.72
C VAL A 141 6.88 -15.74 14.83
N ARG A 142 5.86 -16.57 14.99
CA ARG A 142 5.80 -17.87 14.32
C ARG A 142 5.37 -17.77 12.87
N TYR A 143 4.44 -16.85 12.54
CA TYR A 143 3.83 -16.80 11.22
C TYR A 143 3.50 -15.38 10.79
N TYR A 144 3.94 -15.00 9.60
CA TYR A 144 3.75 -13.66 9.02
C TYR A 144 2.77 -13.72 7.87
N VAL A 145 1.73 -12.88 7.96
CA VAL A 145 0.66 -12.78 6.97
C VAL A 145 0.66 -11.39 6.34
N HIS A 146 0.58 -11.33 5.02
CA HIS A 146 0.40 -10.07 4.29
C HIS A 146 -1.04 -9.90 3.84
N LEU A 147 -1.65 -8.72 4.09
CA LEU A 147 -2.95 -8.32 3.59
C LEU A 147 -2.80 -7.16 2.61
N PRO A 148 -3.18 -7.28 1.33
CA PRO A 148 -3.18 -6.17 0.38
C PRO A 148 -4.11 -5.04 0.82
N HIS A 149 -3.70 -3.80 0.55
CA HIS A 149 -4.47 -2.60 0.90
C HIS A 149 -5.13 -1.90 -0.30
N ALA A 150 -5.07 -2.50 -1.49
CA ALA A 150 -5.63 -1.96 -2.72
C ALA A 150 -5.95 -3.07 -3.72
N ALA A 151 -6.89 -2.80 -4.63
CA ALA A 151 -7.24 -3.65 -5.75
C ALA A 151 -6.24 -3.46 -6.90
N ASN A 152 -4.99 -3.86 -6.70
CA ASN A 152 -3.96 -3.78 -7.72
C ASN A 152 -3.11 -5.03 -7.71
N ASP A 153 -2.33 -5.19 -8.75
CA ASP A 153 -1.34 -6.23 -8.84
C ASP A 153 -0.19 -5.93 -7.85
N ALA A 154 0.03 -6.82 -6.89
CA ALA A 154 1.09 -6.68 -5.91
C ALA A 154 2.47 -6.56 -6.58
N THR A 155 2.67 -7.19 -7.73
CA THR A 155 3.94 -7.15 -8.47
C THR A 155 4.25 -5.78 -9.06
N THR A 156 3.23 -4.96 -9.32
CA THR A 156 3.36 -3.58 -9.80
C THR A 156 3.34 -2.55 -8.67
N SER A 157 3.08 -2.98 -7.44
CA SER A 157 2.93 -2.08 -6.28
C SER A 157 4.12 -2.12 -5.35
N TYR A 158 4.80 -3.27 -5.25
CA TYR A 158 5.87 -3.46 -4.30
C TYR A 158 7.23 -3.55 -5.01
N ARG A 159 8.26 -3.02 -4.33
CA ARG A 159 9.64 -3.21 -4.77
C ARG A 159 10.00 -4.69 -4.72
N SER A 160 10.99 -5.06 -5.53
CA SER A 160 11.48 -6.44 -5.67
C SER A 160 11.69 -7.12 -4.32
N PHE A 161 11.22 -8.36 -4.23
CA PHE A 161 11.22 -9.22 -3.05
C PHE A 161 10.25 -8.77 -1.93
N GLY A 162 9.27 -7.90 -2.26
CA GLY A 162 8.39 -7.28 -1.27
C GLY A 162 7.59 -8.28 -0.43
N LEU A 163 7.20 -9.42 -1.02
CA LEU A 163 6.40 -10.45 -0.37
C LEU A 163 7.16 -11.76 -0.09
N ASP A 164 8.43 -11.87 -0.48
CA ASP A 164 9.16 -13.14 -0.50
C ASP A 164 9.27 -13.82 0.86
N PHE A 165 9.37 -13.04 1.94
CA PHE A 165 9.58 -13.56 3.29
C PHE A 165 8.32 -13.62 4.16
N PHE A 166 7.14 -13.43 3.59
CA PHE A 166 5.88 -13.73 4.28
C PHE A 166 5.57 -15.22 4.17
N ASP A 167 4.94 -15.79 5.19
CA ASP A 167 4.52 -17.20 5.21
C ASP A 167 3.20 -17.35 4.45
N ALA A 168 2.30 -16.36 4.53
CA ALA A 168 1.07 -16.31 3.78
C ALA A 168 0.80 -14.93 3.16
N VAL A 169 0.10 -14.94 2.03
CA VAL A 169 -0.42 -13.73 1.38
C VAL A 169 -1.92 -13.91 1.19
N LEU A 170 -2.69 -12.99 1.76
CA LEU A 170 -4.12 -12.90 1.53
C LEU A 170 -4.35 -12.16 0.20
N LEU A 171 -5.21 -12.69 -0.65
CA LEU A 171 -5.39 -12.23 -2.03
C LEU A 171 -6.78 -11.64 -2.21
N SER A 172 -6.88 -10.67 -3.10
CA SER A 172 -8.17 -10.08 -3.50
C SER A 172 -8.91 -10.91 -4.55
N GLY A 173 -8.17 -11.66 -5.38
CA GLY A 173 -8.68 -12.52 -6.45
C GLY A 173 -7.60 -13.43 -7.02
N GLU A 174 -8.00 -14.36 -7.89
CA GLU A 174 -7.09 -15.38 -8.48
C GLU A 174 -5.95 -14.76 -9.34
N TYR A 175 -6.18 -13.60 -9.94
CA TYR A 175 -5.20 -12.93 -10.79
C TYR A 175 -3.88 -12.65 -10.06
N GLN A 176 -3.91 -12.40 -8.75
CA GLN A 176 -2.72 -12.16 -7.95
C GLN A 176 -1.92 -13.44 -7.70
N GLU A 177 -2.59 -14.58 -7.57
CA GLU A 177 -1.92 -15.85 -7.31
C GLU A 177 -1.01 -16.26 -8.48
N THR A 178 -1.48 -16.11 -9.71
CA THR A 178 -0.72 -16.47 -10.92
C THR A 178 0.64 -15.77 -10.96
N ALA A 179 0.67 -14.47 -10.75
CA ALA A 179 1.90 -13.68 -10.75
C ALA A 179 2.82 -14.08 -9.58
N MET A 180 2.26 -14.31 -8.40
CA MET A 180 3.02 -14.73 -7.20
C MET A 180 3.67 -16.11 -7.41
N ARG A 181 2.94 -17.10 -7.91
CA ARG A 181 3.47 -18.44 -8.21
C ARG A 181 4.60 -18.39 -9.24
N LYS A 182 4.47 -17.53 -10.24
CA LYS A 182 5.51 -17.34 -11.24
C LYS A 182 6.79 -16.74 -10.63
N LEU A 183 6.67 -15.74 -9.76
CA LEU A 183 7.82 -15.16 -9.04
C LEU A 183 8.52 -16.19 -8.16
N GLU A 184 7.78 -16.97 -7.40
CA GLU A 184 8.31 -18.06 -6.57
C GLU A 184 9.11 -19.06 -7.42
N GLN A 185 8.57 -19.47 -8.57
CA GLN A 185 9.25 -20.38 -9.49
C GLN A 185 10.54 -19.77 -10.07
N LEU A 186 10.49 -18.51 -10.53
CA LEU A 186 11.64 -17.82 -11.14
C LEU A 186 12.77 -17.58 -10.13
N ARG A 187 12.43 -17.39 -8.85
CA ARG A 187 13.38 -17.10 -7.77
C ARG A 187 13.80 -18.34 -6.99
N HIS A 188 13.23 -19.50 -7.30
CA HIS A 188 13.43 -20.75 -6.54
C HIS A 188 13.07 -20.62 -5.06
N GLU A 189 12.03 -19.81 -4.76
CA GLU A 189 11.52 -19.60 -3.40
C GLU A 189 10.46 -20.65 -3.03
N PRO A 190 10.31 -20.96 -1.74
CA PRO A 190 9.22 -21.82 -1.27
C PRO A 190 7.85 -21.19 -1.60
N GLN A 191 6.88 -22.02 -1.92
CA GLN A 191 5.51 -21.54 -2.12
C GLN A 191 4.93 -21.03 -0.79
N LYS A 192 4.43 -19.80 -0.82
CA LYS A 192 3.68 -19.21 0.29
C LYS A 192 2.25 -19.75 0.30
N GLU A 193 1.64 -19.74 1.46
CA GLU A 193 0.20 -19.95 1.53
C GLU A 193 -0.52 -18.77 0.86
N ALA A 194 -1.37 -19.06 -0.10
CA ALA A 194 -2.18 -18.07 -0.82
C ALA A 194 -3.65 -18.31 -0.50
N VAL A 195 -4.33 -17.27 0.03
CA VAL A 195 -5.73 -17.39 0.44
C VAL A 195 -6.54 -16.24 -0.12
N ILE A 196 -7.53 -16.53 -0.95
CA ILE A 196 -8.41 -15.50 -1.50
C ILE A 196 -9.45 -15.12 -0.46
N VAL A 197 -9.36 -13.89 0.03
CA VAL A 197 -10.27 -13.32 1.06
C VAL A 197 -11.13 -12.18 0.52
N GLY A 198 -10.77 -11.58 -0.62
CA GLY A 198 -11.39 -10.34 -1.11
C GLY A 198 -10.64 -9.10 -0.59
N ILE A 199 -11.34 -7.96 -0.50
CA ILE A 199 -10.74 -6.67 -0.15
C ILE A 199 -11.55 -6.00 0.96
N PRO A 200 -11.20 -6.19 2.25
CA PRO A 200 -11.92 -5.61 3.38
C PRO A 200 -12.11 -4.09 3.29
N TYR A 201 -11.12 -3.39 2.78
CA TYR A 201 -11.15 -1.94 2.55
C TYR A 201 -12.24 -1.53 1.54
N MET A 202 -12.37 -2.23 0.41
CA MET A 202 -13.39 -1.90 -0.60
C MET A 202 -14.79 -2.27 -0.11
N ASP A 203 -14.94 -3.36 0.64
CA ASP A 203 -16.21 -3.73 1.30
C ASP A 203 -16.67 -2.61 2.23
N GLU A 204 -15.75 -2.04 3.02
CA GLU A 204 -16.05 -0.93 3.91
C GLU A 204 -16.43 0.35 3.13
N MET A 205 -15.79 0.61 2.00
CA MET A 205 -16.17 1.73 1.13
C MET A 205 -17.59 1.56 0.58
N VAL A 206 -17.98 0.36 0.14
CA VAL A 206 -19.37 0.08 -0.29
C VAL A 206 -20.35 0.30 0.86
N ARG A 207 -20.07 -0.25 2.03
CA ARG A 207 -20.91 -0.08 3.22
C ARG A 207 -21.12 1.40 3.57
N ARG A 208 -20.05 2.21 3.50
CA ARG A 208 -20.12 3.67 3.69
C ARG A 208 -20.97 4.32 2.61
N LEU A 209 -20.77 3.93 1.34
CA LEU A 209 -21.51 4.49 0.21
C LEU A 209 -23.02 4.23 0.33
N GLU A 210 -23.40 3.03 0.71
CA GLU A 210 -24.81 2.64 0.93
C GLU A 210 -25.46 3.41 2.09
N SER A 211 -24.67 3.78 3.11
CA SER A 211 -25.15 4.55 4.25
C SER A 211 -25.23 6.07 4.02
N CYS A 212 -24.61 6.56 2.94
CA CYS A 212 -24.59 7.99 2.64
C CYS A 212 -25.88 8.45 1.94
N PRO A 213 -26.41 9.65 2.27
CA PRO A 213 -27.50 10.25 1.50
C PRO A 213 -27.05 10.55 0.06
N ALA A 214 -28.01 10.62 -0.86
CA ALA A 214 -27.72 11.05 -2.23
C ALA A 214 -27.07 12.45 -2.23
N LEU A 215 -26.12 12.66 -3.14
CA LEU A 215 -25.50 13.97 -3.30
C LEU A 215 -26.53 14.98 -3.83
N PRO A 216 -26.53 16.22 -3.32
CA PRO A 216 -27.31 17.26 -3.93
C PRO A 216 -26.79 17.53 -5.37
N PRO A 217 -27.63 18.15 -6.24
CA PRO A 217 -27.15 18.58 -7.54
C PRO A 217 -25.87 19.42 -7.42
N HIS A 218 -24.85 19.08 -8.18
CA HIS A 218 -23.55 19.77 -8.17
C HIS A 218 -23.01 19.92 -9.59
N PRO A 219 -22.10 20.87 -9.86
CA PRO A 219 -21.41 20.97 -11.13
C PRO A 219 -20.66 19.68 -11.46
N ARG A 220 -20.63 19.29 -12.75
CA ARG A 220 -19.81 18.15 -13.18
C ARG A 220 -18.36 18.31 -12.71
N THR A 221 -17.84 17.31 -12.02
CA THR A 221 -16.58 17.35 -11.31
C THR A 221 -15.63 16.29 -11.84
N VAL A 222 -14.47 16.74 -12.31
CA VAL A 222 -13.37 15.89 -12.79
C VAL A 222 -12.33 15.75 -11.67
N LEU A 223 -12.08 14.54 -11.24
CA LEU A 223 -11.01 14.22 -10.29
C LEU A 223 -9.75 13.78 -11.05
N VAL A 224 -8.62 14.38 -10.71
CA VAL A 224 -7.30 13.94 -11.18
C VAL A 224 -6.55 13.37 -9.99
N ALA A 225 -6.32 12.06 -10.01
CA ALA A 225 -5.69 11.35 -8.88
C ALA A 225 -4.55 10.42 -9.38
N PRO A 226 -3.42 10.99 -9.82
CA PRO A 226 -2.32 10.22 -10.39
C PRO A 226 -1.45 9.57 -9.32
N THR A 227 -0.56 8.67 -9.77
CA THR A 227 0.59 8.21 -9.01
C THR A 227 1.62 9.34 -8.82
N TRP A 228 2.81 9.02 -8.32
CA TRP A 228 3.93 9.94 -8.06
C TRP A 228 5.16 9.53 -8.87
N GLY A 229 6.17 10.44 -8.93
CA GLY A 229 7.43 10.20 -9.62
C GLY A 229 7.37 10.52 -11.12
N ALA A 230 8.46 10.24 -11.81
CA ALA A 230 8.71 10.69 -13.19
C ALA A 230 7.65 10.27 -14.22
N SER A 231 6.97 9.16 -13.99
CA SER A 231 5.92 8.63 -14.87
C SER A 231 4.51 9.10 -14.51
N SER A 232 4.33 9.97 -13.53
CA SER A 232 3.01 10.50 -13.17
C SER A 232 2.50 11.51 -14.20
N ILE A 233 1.18 11.67 -14.27
CA ILE A 233 0.52 12.67 -15.13
C ILE A 233 1.12 14.06 -14.93
N PHE A 234 1.35 14.48 -13.67
CA PHE A 234 1.89 15.81 -13.38
C PHE A 234 3.32 15.99 -13.88
N ASN A 235 4.17 14.98 -13.75
CA ASN A 235 5.53 15.04 -14.27
C ASN A 235 5.57 14.99 -15.80
N LYS A 236 4.68 14.19 -16.42
CA LYS A 236 4.70 13.97 -17.88
C LYS A 236 4.07 15.13 -18.64
N TYR A 237 2.97 15.68 -18.15
CA TYR A 237 2.18 16.67 -18.88
C TYR A 237 2.19 18.08 -18.27
N GLY A 238 2.54 18.22 -16.99
CA GLY A 238 2.76 19.49 -16.31
C GLY A 238 1.61 20.47 -16.42
N THR A 239 1.98 21.74 -16.65
CA THR A 239 1.01 22.87 -16.78
C THR A 239 0.08 22.73 -17.96
N ALA A 240 0.53 22.15 -19.08
CA ALA A 240 -0.30 22.01 -20.29
C ALA A 240 -1.56 21.16 -20.03
N PHE A 241 -1.45 20.16 -19.16
CA PHE A 241 -2.58 19.33 -18.76
C PHE A 241 -3.56 20.09 -17.85
N ILE A 242 -3.04 20.85 -16.86
CA ILE A 242 -3.89 21.64 -15.96
C ILE A 242 -4.59 22.77 -16.72
N ASP A 243 -3.90 23.44 -17.65
CA ASP A 243 -4.49 24.46 -18.53
C ASP A 243 -5.64 23.86 -19.36
N ALA A 244 -5.42 22.68 -19.96
CA ALA A 244 -6.46 22.00 -20.73
C ALA A 244 -7.67 21.62 -19.86
N LEU A 245 -7.46 21.17 -18.61
CA LEU A 245 -8.53 20.90 -17.65
C LEU A 245 -9.34 22.15 -17.34
N ILE A 246 -8.68 23.27 -17.02
CA ILE A 246 -9.34 24.55 -16.72
C ILE A 246 -10.22 25.00 -17.91
N HIS A 247 -9.72 24.83 -19.14
CA HIS A 247 -10.45 25.19 -20.35
C HIS A 247 -11.67 24.29 -20.61
N THR A 248 -11.83 23.15 -19.94
CA THR A 248 -13.06 22.33 -20.04
C THR A 248 -14.28 23.01 -19.46
N GLY A 249 -14.10 23.94 -18.51
CA GLY A 249 -15.18 24.58 -17.76
C GLY A 249 -15.80 23.70 -16.65
N TYR A 250 -15.32 22.47 -16.45
CA TYR A 250 -15.74 21.60 -15.35
C TYR A 250 -15.13 22.04 -14.02
N ARG A 251 -15.74 21.64 -12.91
CA ARG A 251 -15.08 21.67 -11.60
C ARG A 251 -13.95 20.63 -11.60
N ILE A 252 -12.80 21.01 -11.08
CA ILE A 252 -11.59 20.17 -11.09
C ILE A 252 -11.14 19.95 -9.65
N ILE A 253 -10.86 18.71 -9.33
CA ILE A 253 -10.19 18.33 -8.08
C ILE A 253 -8.87 17.67 -8.46
N LEU A 254 -7.77 18.30 -8.05
CA LEU A 254 -6.43 17.74 -8.18
C LEU A 254 -6.07 17.08 -6.83
N ARG A 255 -5.87 15.77 -6.86
CA ARG A 255 -5.49 14.98 -5.68
C ARG A 255 -4.16 14.27 -5.94
N PRO A 256 -3.02 14.94 -5.75
CA PRO A 256 -1.71 14.31 -5.88
C PRO A 256 -1.56 13.16 -4.88
N HIS A 257 -0.82 12.15 -5.27
CA HIS A 257 -0.43 11.09 -4.34
C HIS A 257 0.34 11.70 -3.15
N PRO A 258 0.13 11.28 -1.89
CA PRO A 258 0.82 11.85 -0.73
C PRO A 258 2.35 11.89 -0.89
N GLN A 259 2.93 10.90 -1.57
CA GLN A 259 4.36 10.83 -1.83
C GLN A 259 4.86 11.94 -2.77
N SER A 260 4.01 12.51 -3.63
CA SER A 260 4.39 13.61 -4.52
C SER A 260 4.87 14.85 -3.74
N PHE A 261 4.30 15.12 -2.57
CA PHE A 261 4.71 16.23 -1.72
C PHE A 261 6.11 16.05 -1.10
N THR A 262 6.68 14.87 -1.22
CA THR A 262 8.04 14.57 -0.73
C THR A 262 9.00 14.31 -1.89
N ALA A 263 8.61 13.43 -2.82
CA ALA A 263 9.45 13.00 -3.94
C ALA A 263 9.50 14.04 -5.08
N ASP A 264 8.35 14.72 -5.36
CA ASP A 264 8.18 15.66 -6.46
C ASP A 264 7.94 17.10 -5.94
N ARG A 265 8.51 17.45 -4.80
CA ARG A 265 8.23 18.69 -4.05
C ARG A 265 8.29 19.93 -4.93
N GLU A 266 9.37 20.12 -5.67
CA GLU A 266 9.59 21.33 -6.49
C GLU A 266 8.51 21.47 -7.58
N LEU A 267 8.10 20.36 -8.18
CA LEU A 267 7.01 20.34 -9.15
C LEU A 267 5.68 20.71 -8.48
N MET A 268 5.38 20.10 -7.31
CA MET A 268 4.14 20.40 -6.59
C MET A 268 4.07 21.85 -6.15
N ASP A 269 5.14 22.40 -5.61
CA ASP A 269 5.21 23.80 -5.20
C ASP A 269 5.02 24.75 -6.40
N THR A 270 5.61 24.39 -7.56
CA THR A 270 5.43 25.14 -8.82
C THR A 270 4.00 25.09 -9.32
N LEU A 271 3.39 23.90 -9.43
CA LEU A 271 2.03 23.73 -9.93
C LEU A 271 0.99 24.40 -9.02
N MET A 272 1.13 24.24 -7.71
CA MET A 272 0.21 24.85 -6.74
C MET A 272 0.31 26.37 -6.69
N SER A 273 1.50 26.92 -6.94
CA SER A 273 1.70 28.38 -7.03
C SER A 273 1.11 28.94 -8.31
N ALA A 274 1.23 28.20 -9.43
CA ALA A 274 0.66 28.62 -10.72
C ALA A 274 -0.85 28.48 -10.78
N TYR A 275 -1.42 27.52 -10.08
CA TYR A 275 -2.85 27.19 -10.08
C TYR A 275 -3.39 27.11 -8.64
N PRO A 276 -3.58 28.25 -7.96
CA PRO A 276 -4.14 28.28 -6.60
C PRO A 276 -5.60 27.78 -6.60
N ASP A 277 -6.07 27.37 -5.42
CA ASP A 277 -7.47 27.05 -5.21
C ASP A 277 -8.41 28.17 -5.69
N SER A 278 -9.52 27.77 -6.32
CA SER A 278 -10.54 28.67 -6.84
C SER A 278 -11.91 27.99 -6.84
N ASP A 279 -12.96 28.69 -7.29
CA ASP A 279 -14.30 28.08 -7.44
C ASP A 279 -14.29 26.90 -8.42
N GLN A 280 -13.40 26.89 -9.41
CA GLN A 280 -13.29 25.86 -10.42
C GLN A 280 -12.28 24.75 -10.04
N LEU A 281 -11.20 25.08 -9.33
CA LEU A 281 -10.07 24.15 -9.05
C LEU A 281 -9.82 24.03 -7.56
N GLU A 282 -9.72 22.78 -7.09
CA GLU A 282 -9.42 22.42 -5.71
C GLU A 282 -8.19 21.49 -5.64
N TRP A 283 -7.25 21.78 -4.75
CA TRP A 283 -6.17 20.86 -4.36
C TRP A 283 -6.61 20.04 -3.15
N ASN A 284 -7.03 18.79 -3.37
CA ASN A 284 -7.48 17.92 -2.30
C ASN A 284 -6.32 17.18 -1.62
N ARG A 285 -6.25 17.27 -0.29
CA ARG A 285 -5.23 16.62 0.55
C ARG A 285 -5.84 15.85 1.73
N ASP A 286 -7.11 15.53 1.67
CA ASP A 286 -7.78 14.81 2.73
C ASP A 286 -7.10 13.47 2.98
N PRO A 287 -6.93 13.04 4.25
CA PRO A 287 -6.36 11.73 4.58
C PRO A 287 -7.18 10.58 4.00
N ASP A 288 -8.52 10.72 4.03
CA ASP A 288 -9.49 9.78 3.47
C ASP A 288 -9.88 10.21 2.04
N ASN A 289 -9.91 9.26 1.12
CA ASN A 289 -10.29 9.50 -0.27
C ASN A 289 -11.78 9.33 -0.54
N PHE A 290 -12.55 8.78 0.39
CA PHE A 290 -13.95 8.41 0.16
C PHE A 290 -14.82 9.55 -0.35
N GLU A 291 -14.84 10.70 0.35
CA GLU A 291 -15.71 11.82 -0.03
C GLU A 291 -15.29 12.46 -1.37
N VAL A 292 -14.01 12.55 -1.67
CA VAL A 292 -13.56 13.08 -2.96
C VAL A 292 -13.92 12.15 -4.12
N LEU A 293 -13.83 10.82 -3.92
CA LEU A 293 -14.28 9.84 -4.89
C LEU A 293 -15.80 9.91 -5.08
N ARG A 294 -16.54 10.00 -3.97
CA ARG A 294 -18.01 10.06 -3.98
C ARG A 294 -18.55 11.29 -4.74
N ARG A 295 -17.97 12.48 -4.53
CA ARG A 295 -18.44 13.75 -5.13
C ARG A 295 -17.90 14.05 -6.51
N SER A 296 -17.05 13.19 -7.07
CA SER A 296 -16.54 13.32 -8.43
C SER A 296 -17.34 12.48 -9.41
N ASP A 297 -17.54 12.96 -10.64
CA ASP A 297 -18.34 12.28 -11.66
C ASP A 297 -17.50 11.41 -12.59
N ILE A 298 -16.23 11.79 -12.79
CA ILE A 298 -15.26 11.10 -13.61
C ILE A 298 -13.86 11.26 -13.01
N MET A 299 -13.01 10.25 -13.17
CA MET A 299 -11.61 10.32 -12.75
C MET A 299 -10.67 10.25 -13.96
N ILE A 300 -9.64 11.07 -13.96
CA ILE A 300 -8.46 10.92 -14.82
C ILE A 300 -7.30 10.47 -13.92
N SER A 301 -6.75 9.31 -14.22
CA SER A 301 -5.61 8.75 -13.48
C SER A 301 -4.65 8.06 -14.43
N ASP A 302 -3.52 7.67 -13.92
CA ASP A 302 -2.55 6.78 -14.59
C ASP A 302 -2.71 5.34 -14.08
N TYR A 303 -1.66 4.68 -13.68
CA TYR A 303 -1.69 3.32 -13.08
C TYR A 303 -1.79 3.35 -11.54
N SER A 304 -2.25 4.44 -10.94
CA SER A 304 -2.49 4.55 -9.51
C SER A 304 -3.61 3.62 -9.05
N GLY A 305 -3.41 2.91 -7.93
CA GLY A 305 -4.42 1.96 -7.40
C GLY A 305 -5.80 2.59 -7.14
N VAL A 306 -5.86 3.88 -6.83
CA VAL A 306 -7.13 4.59 -6.58
C VAL A 306 -8.08 4.61 -7.79
N ILE A 307 -7.58 4.37 -9.01
CA ILE A 307 -8.44 4.27 -10.19
C ILE A 307 -9.36 3.05 -10.10
N PHE A 308 -8.88 1.96 -9.51
CA PHE A 308 -9.69 0.77 -9.26
C PHE A 308 -10.71 1.00 -8.14
N ASP A 309 -10.36 1.74 -7.08
CA ASP A 309 -11.33 2.14 -6.05
C ASP A 309 -12.49 2.92 -6.70
N PHE A 310 -12.19 3.88 -7.55
CA PHE A 310 -13.20 4.71 -8.22
C PHE A 310 -14.04 3.91 -9.21
N ALA A 311 -13.39 3.12 -10.07
CA ALA A 311 -14.08 2.34 -11.10
C ALA A 311 -14.90 1.18 -10.54
N LEU A 312 -14.38 0.48 -9.50
CA LEU A 312 -14.97 -0.78 -9.04
C LEU A 312 -15.92 -0.61 -7.84
N VAL A 313 -15.70 0.39 -6.97
CA VAL A 313 -16.59 0.68 -5.82
C VAL A 313 -17.69 1.63 -6.24
N PHE A 314 -17.33 2.77 -6.87
CA PHE A 314 -18.30 3.81 -7.21
C PHE A 314 -18.95 3.59 -8.59
N ASP A 315 -18.46 2.65 -9.37
CA ASP A 315 -18.90 2.29 -10.74
C ASP A 315 -19.01 3.53 -11.66
N LYS A 316 -18.04 4.44 -11.56
CA LYS A 316 -18.00 5.69 -12.31
C LYS A 316 -16.98 5.63 -13.45
N PRO A 317 -17.17 6.46 -14.51
CA PRO A 317 -16.25 6.52 -15.63
C PRO A 317 -14.84 6.95 -15.22
N VAL A 318 -13.84 6.34 -15.87
CA VAL A 318 -12.43 6.70 -15.70
C VAL A 318 -11.78 6.96 -17.05
N ILE A 319 -10.75 7.78 -17.07
CA ILE A 319 -9.84 7.98 -18.21
C ILE A 319 -8.44 7.60 -17.75
N CYS A 320 -7.80 6.69 -18.47
CA CYS A 320 -6.49 6.15 -18.13
C CYS A 320 -5.41 6.88 -18.93
N ALA A 321 -4.60 7.70 -18.29
CA ALA A 321 -3.51 8.40 -18.97
C ALA A 321 -2.42 7.43 -19.42
N ASP A 322 -1.97 7.61 -20.67
CA ASP A 322 -0.89 6.84 -21.28
C ASP A 322 0.47 7.33 -20.76
N THR A 323 0.74 7.00 -19.50
CA THR A 323 2.04 7.22 -18.89
C THR A 323 2.77 5.90 -18.78
N GLU A 324 4.03 5.85 -19.18
CA GLU A 324 4.83 4.63 -19.11
C GLU A 324 5.18 4.30 -17.66
N MET A 325 4.71 3.14 -17.19
CA MET A 325 5.05 2.63 -15.88
C MET A 325 6.48 2.12 -15.84
N SER A 326 7.32 2.64 -14.94
CA SER A 326 8.63 2.06 -14.69
C SER A 326 8.50 0.83 -13.81
N VAL A 327 8.95 -0.32 -14.28
CA VAL A 327 8.91 -1.59 -13.55
C VAL A 327 10.24 -1.99 -12.91
N ASP A 328 11.34 -1.26 -13.22
CA ASP A 328 12.70 -1.61 -12.77
C ASP A 328 12.84 -1.88 -11.26
N PRO A 329 12.22 -1.09 -10.36
CA PRO A 329 12.36 -1.33 -8.93
C PRO A 329 11.32 -2.33 -8.38
N LEU A 330 10.44 -2.88 -9.23
CA LEU A 330 9.27 -3.64 -8.84
C LEU A 330 9.44 -5.15 -9.12
N ASP A 331 8.65 -5.96 -8.46
CA ASP A 331 8.59 -7.40 -8.71
C ASP A 331 8.17 -7.73 -10.16
N ALA A 332 7.36 -6.86 -10.76
CA ALA A 332 6.93 -6.95 -12.15
C ALA A 332 8.08 -7.08 -13.17
N TRP A 333 9.26 -6.55 -12.88
CA TRP A 333 10.46 -6.67 -13.71
C TRP A 333 10.81 -8.13 -14.04
N TRP A 334 10.56 -9.05 -13.10
CA TRP A 334 10.87 -10.47 -13.27
C TRP A 334 9.90 -11.24 -14.17
N LEU A 335 8.70 -10.73 -14.37
CA LEU A 335 7.62 -11.49 -15.01
C LEU A 335 7.76 -11.57 -16.53
N GLY A 336 8.25 -10.51 -17.19
CA GLY A 336 8.46 -10.48 -18.64
C GLY A 336 7.18 -10.65 -19.48
N GLU A 337 6.00 -10.41 -18.89
CA GLU A 337 4.67 -10.56 -19.49
C GLU A 337 3.84 -9.30 -19.32
N PRO A 338 2.74 -9.16 -20.09
CA PRO A 338 1.77 -8.10 -19.80
C PRO A 338 1.26 -8.19 -18.36
N LEU A 339 1.48 -7.13 -17.60
CA LEU A 339 1.07 -7.05 -16.20
C LEU A 339 -0.44 -6.89 -16.14
N TRP A 340 -1.08 -7.51 -15.13
CA TRP A 340 -2.52 -7.41 -14.97
C TRP A 340 -2.99 -5.95 -14.87
N THR A 341 -2.34 -5.11 -14.07
CA THR A 341 -2.67 -3.68 -13.96
C THR A 341 -2.71 -3.00 -15.33
N ILE A 342 -1.68 -3.21 -16.16
CA ILE A 342 -1.59 -2.60 -17.50
C ILE A 342 -2.66 -3.15 -18.44
N SER A 343 -3.01 -4.43 -18.34
CA SER A 343 -4.05 -5.05 -19.17
C SER A 343 -5.47 -4.73 -18.69
N ALA A 344 -5.67 -4.41 -17.42
CA ALA A 344 -6.97 -4.04 -16.86
C ALA A 344 -7.37 -2.58 -17.17
N LEU A 345 -6.40 -1.65 -17.18
CA LEU A 345 -6.67 -0.22 -17.39
C LEU A 345 -7.49 0.08 -18.67
N PRO A 346 -7.14 -0.43 -19.89
CA PRO A 346 -7.93 -0.16 -21.09
C PRO A 346 -9.32 -0.81 -21.08
N ARG A 347 -9.60 -1.71 -20.15
CA ARG A 347 -10.92 -2.34 -19.98
C ARG A 347 -11.85 -1.52 -19.09
N ILE A 348 -11.34 -0.62 -18.28
CA ILE A 348 -12.15 0.20 -17.37
C ILE A 348 -12.44 1.60 -17.88
N GLY A 349 -11.73 2.08 -18.91
CA GLY A 349 -11.97 3.40 -19.50
C GLY A 349 -11.08 3.71 -20.71
N PRO A 350 -11.38 4.79 -21.45
CA PRO A 350 -10.59 5.22 -22.59
C PRO A 350 -9.20 5.70 -22.17
N ARG A 351 -8.28 5.66 -23.13
CA ARG A 351 -6.90 6.10 -22.94
C ARG A 351 -6.78 7.61 -23.24
N LEU A 352 -6.02 8.34 -22.43
CA LEU A 352 -5.60 9.71 -22.69
C LEU A 352 -4.15 9.70 -23.18
N THR A 353 -3.94 10.11 -24.41
CA THR A 353 -2.61 10.27 -25.02
C THR A 353 -2.20 11.74 -25.07
N ALA A 354 -0.90 12.02 -25.26
CA ALA A 354 -0.38 13.39 -25.25
C ALA A 354 -1.03 14.30 -26.30
N ASP A 355 -1.36 13.78 -27.48
CA ASP A 355 -2.01 14.52 -28.56
C ASP A 355 -3.48 14.85 -28.28
N GLN A 356 -4.12 14.13 -27.38
CA GLN A 356 -5.50 14.37 -26.96
C GLN A 356 -5.65 15.48 -25.89
N ILE A 357 -4.56 15.91 -25.26
CA ILE A 357 -4.60 16.96 -24.22
C ILE A 357 -5.28 18.22 -24.74
N GLY A 358 -5.00 18.63 -25.97
CA GLY A 358 -5.64 19.80 -26.61
C GLY A 358 -7.15 19.66 -26.83
N ASN A 359 -7.71 18.44 -26.76
CA ASN A 359 -9.13 18.13 -26.95
C ASN A 359 -9.73 17.41 -25.74
N LEU A 360 -9.19 17.68 -24.55
CA LEU A 360 -9.51 16.95 -23.31
C LEU A 360 -11.01 17.03 -22.95
N LYS A 361 -11.68 18.16 -23.23
CA LYS A 361 -13.11 18.29 -23.00
C LYS A 361 -13.92 17.25 -23.77
N ALA A 362 -13.64 17.05 -25.04
CA ALA A 362 -14.37 16.08 -25.86
C ALA A 362 -14.13 14.65 -25.39
N LEU A 363 -12.91 14.33 -24.92
CA LEU A 363 -12.61 13.03 -24.34
C LEU A 363 -13.40 12.78 -23.05
N ILE A 364 -13.48 13.79 -22.16
CA ILE A 364 -14.24 13.73 -20.91
C ILE A 364 -15.74 13.55 -21.22
N ASP A 365 -16.29 14.36 -22.14
CA ASP A 365 -17.70 14.27 -22.52
C ASP A 365 -18.03 12.88 -23.08
N SER A 366 -17.20 12.37 -23.99
CA SER A 366 -17.35 11.02 -24.54
C SER A 366 -17.30 9.95 -23.47
N ALA A 367 -16.36 10.04 -22.53
CA ALA A 367 -16.22 9.03 -21.45
C ALA A 367 -17.39 9.07 -20.45
N LEU A 368 -17.99 10.23 -20.22
CA LEU A 368 -19.16 10.38 -19.35
C LEU A 368 -20.43 9.79 -19.97
N ASP A 369 -20.55 9.86 -21.29
CA ASP A 369 -21.76 9.46 -22.03
C ASP A 369 -21.66 8.03 -22.62
N ASP A 370 -20.46 7.41 -22.60
CA ASP A 370 -20.21 6.11 -23.20
C ASP A 370 -20.45 4.94 -22.22
N PRO A 371 -21.51 4.15 -22.40
CA PRO A 371 -21.77 2.99 -21.55
C PRO A 371 -20.91 1.76 -21.89
N SER A 372 -20.11 1.79 -22.95
CA SER A 372 -19.38 0.61 -23.45
C SER A 372 -18.40 0.01 -22.44
N TYR A 373 -17.87 0.83 -21.53
CA TYR A 373 -16.98 0.37 -20.47
C TYR A 373 -17.69 -0.17 -19.23
N THR A 374 -19.02 -0.04 -19.12
CA THR A 374 -19.73 -0.44 -17.90
C THR A 374 -19.62 -1.95 -17.67
N GLU A 375 -19.90 -2.76 -18.69
CA GLU A 375 -19.83 -4.22 -18.53
C GLU A 375 -18.39 -4.68 -18.30
N SER A 376 -17.40 -4.12 -19.02
CA SER A 376 -16.02 -4.51 -18.83
C SER A 376 -15.44 -4.04 -17.48
N ARG A 377 -15.92 -2.92 -16.91
CA ARG A 377 -15.63 -2.57 -15.51
C ARG A 377 -16.18 -3.61 -14.54
N HIS A 378 -17.40 -4.08 -14.77
CA HIS A 378 -18.01 -5.14 -13.96
C HIS A 378 -17.24 -6.48 -14.10
N GLU A 379 -16.73 -6.81 -15.28
CA GLU A 379 -15.83 -7.96 -15.46
C GLU A 379 -14.54 -7.80 -14.66
N VAL A 380 -13.85 -6.66 -14.79
CA VAL A 380 -12.65 -6.36 -14.01
C VAL A 380 -12.95 -6.41 -12.51
N ARG A 381 -14.10 -5.91 -12.06
CA ARG A 381 -14.53 -6.03 -10.67
C ARG A 381 -14.63 -7.48 -10.22
N ARG A 382 -15.28 -8.36 -11.02
CA ARG A 382 -15.41 -9.80 -10.70
C ARG A 382 -14.07 -10.51 -10.62
N GLU A 383 -13.12 -10.16 -11.50
CA GLU A 383 -11.76 -10.71 -11.48
C GLU A 383 -10.95 -10.27 -10.27
N THR A 384 -11.10 -8.99 -9.90
CA THR A 384 -10.24 -8.31 -8.94
C THR A 384 -10.69 -8.50 -7.51
N TRP A 385 -11.99 -8.56 -7.29
CA TRP A 385 -12.60 -8.48 -5.96
C TRP A 385 -13.50 -9.69 -5.72
N ALA A 386 -12.88 -10.74 -5.23
CA ALA A 386 -13.59 -11.94 -4.81
C ALA A 386 -14.39 -11.67 -3.53
N TYR A 387 -15.50 -12.36 -3.39
CA TYR A 387 -16.34 -12.35 -2.18
C TYR A 387 -16.71 -10.95 -1.68
N PRO A 388 -17.33 -10.07 -2.50
CA PRO A 388 -17.68 -8.72 -2.08
C PRO A 388 -18.55 -8.72 -0.81
N GLY A 389 -18.18 -7.93 0.19
CA GLY A 389 -18.84 -7.86 1.49
C GLY A 389 -18.36 -8.88 2.53
N GLU A 390 -17.52 -9.85 2.15
CA GLU A 390 -17.05 -10.91 3.06
C GLU A 390 -15.56 -10.80 3.42
N GLY A 391 -14.84 -9.83 2.89
CA GLY A 391 -13.38 -9.77 3.03
C GLY A 391 -12.90 -9.73 4.47
N ALA A 392 -13.56 -8.97 5.34
CA ALA A 392 -13.24 -8.91 6.76
C ALA A 392 -13.50 -10.24 7.48
N VAL A 393 -14.66 -10.87 7.22
CA VAL A 393 -15.05 -12.16 7.80
C VAL A 393 -14.06 -13.24 7.39
N ARG A 394 -13.75 -13.35 6.10
CA ARG A 394 -12.81 -14.36 5.57
C ARG A 394 -11.38 -14.16 6.07
N THR A 395 -10.96 -12.89 6.22
CA THR A 395 -9.66 -12.58 6.82
C THR A 395 -9.61 -13.02 8.28
N ALA A 396 -10.66 -12.72 9.06
CA ALA A 396 -10.75 -13.13 10.46
C ALA A 396 -10.83 -14.65 10.62
N ASP A 397 -11.63 -15.33 9.78
CA ASP A 397 -11.73 -16.80 9.75
C ASP A 397 -10.35 -17.44 9.54
N TYR A 398 -9.61 -16.95 8.55
CA TYR A 398 -8.26 -17.44 8.26
C TYR A 398 -7.31 -17.23 9.44
N LEU A 399 -7.28 -16.02 10.01
CA LEU A 399 -6.37 -15.70 11.11
C LEU A 399 -6.66 -16.53 12.35
N ILE A 400 -7.92 -16.71 12.73
CA ILE A 400 -8.33 -17.53 13.86
C ILE A 400 -7.97 -19.01 13.63
N ALA A 401 -8.31 -19.54 12.45
CA ALA A 401 -8.01 -20.93 12.11
C ALA A 401 -6.49 -21.21 12.12
N LYS A 402 -5.70 -20.27 11.60
CA LYS A 402 -4.23 -20.38 11.60
C LYS A 402 -3.66 -20.32 13.03
N TYR A 403 -4.17 -19.42 13.87
CA TYR A 403 -3.80 -19.36 15.29
C TYR A 403 -4.08 -20.69 16.00
N GLU A 404 -5.26 -21.26 15.80
CA GLU A 404 -5.63 -22.55 16.39
C GLU A 404 -4.77 -23.71 15.86
N GLU A 405 -4.41 -23.71 14.57
CA GLU A 405 -3.51 -24.69 13.98
C GLU A 405 -2.14 -24.65 14.65
N LEU A 406 -1.54 -23.46 14.80
CA LEU A 406 -0.23 -23.27 15.40
C LEU A 406 -0.21 -23.69 16.87
N THR A 407 -1.23 -23.32 17.65
CA THR A 407 -1.30 -23.66 19.08
C THR A 407 -1.59 -25.14 19.34
N ARG A 408 -2.37 -25.81 18.47
CA ARG A 408 -2.57 -27.26 18.57
C ARG A 408 -1.31 -28.06 18.29
N ALA A 409 -0.47 -27.64 17.36
CA ALA A 409 0.80 -28.27 17.06
C ALA A 409 1.73 -28.32 18.29
N ASP A 410 1.75 -27.28 19.12
CA ASP A 410 2.54 -27.24 20.35
C ASP A 410 2.04 -28.23 21.42
N GLN A 411 0.72 -28.32 21.60
CA GLN A 411 0.11 -29.23 22.55
C GLN A 411 0.43 -30.70 22.20
N THR A 412 0.44 -31.03 20.91
CA THR A 412 0.77 -32.39 20.42
C THR A 412 2.24 -32.68 20.63
N SER A 413 3.12 -31.74 20.39
CA SER A 413 4.57 -31.87 20.59
C SER A 413 4.94 -31.98 22.09
N ALA A 414 4.29 -31.22 22.96
CA ALA A 414 4.48 -31.29 24.40
C ALA A 414 3.99 -32.63 25.02
N GLY A 415 2.86 -33.14 24.48
CA GLY A 415 2.33 -34.48 24.92
C GLY A 415 3.17 -35.66 24.53
N GLN A 416 4.02 -35.57 23.48
CA GLN A 416 4.94 -36.63 23.06
C GLN A 416 6.30 -36.55 23.76
N ALA A 417 6.64 -35.47 24.40
CA ALA A 417 7.90 -35.27 25.12
C ALA A 417 7.88 -35.73 26.58
N ASN A 418 6.78 -36.27 27.09
CA ASN A 418 6.63 -36.75 28.46
C ASN A 418 6.30 -38.26 28.43
N PRO A 419 7.33 -39.19 28.44
CA PRO A 419 7.12 -40.59 28.57
C PRO A 419 6.84 -41.03 30.03
#